data_a8c43ad43a13badc1daa0285fadaf093
#
_entry.id   a8c43ad43a13badc1daa0285fadaf093
#
_cell.length_a   1.000
_cell.length_b   1.000
_cell.length_c   1.000
_cell.angle_alpha   90.00
_cell.angle_beta   90.00
_cell.angle_gamma   90.00
#
_symmetry.space_group_name_H-M   'P 1'
#
loop_
_entity.id
_entity.type
_entity.pdbx_description
1 polymer ?
#
loop_
_entity_poly.entity_id
_entity_poly.type
_entity_poly.pdbx_seq_one_letter_code
_entity_poly.pdbx_strand_id
1 'polypeptide(L)'
;MNTRSIYGAGLGLRRELIPALKTHVPSAIDFFEIAPENWIDMGGALGRDLRYFTERFPIVCHGMSLSLGGPAPLDELFLQRVKGFLDQHKIALFTEHLSYCSDDGHLYDLLPIPFTQ
;
A
#
# COMPACT_ATOMS: atom_id res chain seq x y z
N MET A 1 -9.55 17.65 3.91
CA MET A 1 -8.60 16.59 3.48
C MET A 1 -7.23 17.20 3.31
N ASN A 2 -6.30 16.83 4.15
CA ASN A 2 -4.94 17.33 4.03
C ASN A 2 -4.22 16.46 2.99
N THR A 3 -4.33 16.82 1.72
CA THR A 3 -3.61 16.15 0.65
C THR A 3 -2.17 16.64 0.69
N ARG A 4 -1.31 15.90 1.39
CA ARG A 4 0.12 16.14 1.27
C ARG A 4 0.54 15.76 -0.15
N SER A 5 1.12 16.69 -0.86
CA SER A 5 1.67 16.41 -2.18
C SER A 5 2.77 15.35 -2.08
N ILE A 6 2.73 14.38 -2.95
CA ILE A 6 3.79 13.38 -3.07
C ILE A 6 4.80 13.91 -4.08
N TYR A 7 6.04 14.09 -3.63
CA TYR A 7 7.14 14.54 -4.47
C TYR A 7 8.46 13.99 -3.92
N GLY A 8 9.49 14.04 -4.72
CA GLY A 8 10.84 13.65 -4.32
C GLY A 8 11.07 12.14 -4.36
N ALA A 9 11.88 11.65 -3.43
CA ALA A 9 12.27 10.26 -3.35
C ALA A 9 11.59 9.56 -2.19
N GLY A 10 11.06 8.37 -2.45
CA GLY A 10 10.38 7.56 -1.45
C GLY A 10 11.12 6.26 -1.15
N LEU A 11 10.83 5.70 0.01
CA LEU A 11 11.37 4.43 0.47
C LEU A 11 10.22 3.51 0.86
N GLY A 12 10.31 2.24 0.45
CA GLY A 12 9.39 1.21 0.95
C GLY A 12 9.55 1.05 2.46
N LEU A 13 8.44 1.21 3.19
CA LEU A 13 8.44 1.06 4.65
C LEU A 13 8.39 -0.42 4.99
N ARG A 14 9.55 -1.03 5.10
CA ARG A 14 9.70 -2.43 5.48
C ARG A 14 9.81 -2.55 6.99
N ARG A 15 9.20 -3.58 7.56
CA ARG A 15 9.16 -3.77 9.01
C ARG A 15 10.56 -3.82 9.63
N GLU A 16 11.51 -4.43 8.93
CA GLU A 16 12.90 -4.55 9.38
C GLU A 16 13.60 -3.19 9.53
N LEU A 17 13.15 -2.19 8.77
CA LEU A 17 13.74 -0.86 8.80
C LEU A 17 13.12 0.05 9.87
N ILE A 18 11.98 -0.31 10.41
CA ILE A 18 11.22 0.56 11.32
C ILE A 18 12.03 1.00 12.55
N PRO A 19 12.73 0.13 13.26
CA PRO A 19 13.50 0.57 14.43
C PRO A 19 14.54 1.64 14.10
N ALA A 20 15.27 1.47 13.00
CA ALA A 20 16.27 2.43 12.56
C ALA A 20 15.63 3.74 12.10
N LEU A 21 14.54 3.66 11.33
CA LEU A 21 13.84 4.84 10.81
C LEU A 21 13.16 5.64 11.91
N LYS A 22 12.70 5.01 12.99
CA LYS A 22 12.16 5.73 14.14
C LYS A 22 13.23 6.52 14.88
N THR A 23 14.50 6.09 14.83
CA THR A 23 15.61 6.82 15.39
C THR A 23 15.99 8.01 14.51
N HIS A 24 16.09 7.79 13.20
CA HIS A 24 16.46 8.84 12.25
C HIS A 24 15.99 8.49 10.85
N VAL A 25 15.28 9.41 10.22
CA VAL A 25 14.92 9.32 8.79
C VAL A 25 15.88 10.22 8.02
N PRO A 26 16.67 9.66 7.07
CA PRO A 26 17.55 10.48 6.24
C PRO A 26 16.77 11.58 5.49
N SER A 27 17.38 12.75 5.37
CA SER A 27 16.76 13.91 4.73
C SER A 27 16.46 13.71 3.24
N ALA A 28 17.08 12.72 2.60
CA ALA A 28 16.82 12.38 1.21
C ALA A 28 15.48 11.65 1.01
N ILE A 29 14.83 11.18 2.08
CA ILE A 29 13.55 10.47 2.01
C ILE A 29 12.43 11.47 2.22
N ASP A 30 11.58 11.62 1.20
CA ASP A 30 10.46 12.56 1.22
C ASP A 30 9.13 11.88 1.59
N PHE A 31 8.98 10.61 1.27
CA PHE A 31 7.76 9.84 1.56
C PHE A 31 8.07 8.35 1.71
N PHE A 32 7.07 7.60 2.18
CA PHE A 32 7.17 6.14 2.27
C PHE A 32 6.09 5.48 1.44
N GLU A 33 6.38 4.25 1.01
CA GLU A 33 5.44 3.39 0.31
C GLU A 33 5.14 2.15 1.15
N ILE A 34 3.88 1.76 1.19
CA ILE A 34 3.43 0.52 1.83
C ILE A 34 2.48 -0.24 0.91
N ALA A 35 2.44 -1.56 1.08
CA ALA A 35 1.40 -2.38 0.50
C ALA A 35 0.26 -2.53 1.52
N PRO A 36 -0.98 -2.14 1.19
CA PRO A 36 -2.07 -2.22 2.17
C PRO A 36 -2.30 -3.64 2.65
N GLU A 37 -2.06 -4.65 1.82
CA GLU A 37 -2.20 -6.06 2.18
C GLU A 37 -1.35 -6.46 3.39
N ASN A 38 -0.23 -5.77 3.61
CA ASN A 38 0.67 -6.06 4.73
C ASN A 38 0.29 -5.36 6.03
N TRP A 39 -0.64 -4.41 5.98
CA TRP A 39 -0.92 -3.53 7.11
C TRP A 39 -2.39 -3.42 7.50
N ILE A 40 -3.31 -3.81 6.61
CA ILE A 40 -4.76 -3.79 6.92
C ILE A 40 -5.01 -4.69 8.13
N ASP A 41 -5.83 -4.20 9.08
CA ASP A 41 -6.21 -4.88 10.30
C ASP A 41 -5.04 -5.21 11.25
N MET A 42 -3.86 -4.64 11.02
CA MET A 42 -2.76 -4.76 11.96
C MET A 42 -2.97 -3.84 13.15
N GLY A 43 -3.11 -4.44 14.31
CA GLY A 43 -3.18 -3.73 15.59
C GLY A 43 -1.88 -3.85 16.40
N GLY A 44 -1.94 -3.47 17.66
CA GLY A 44 -0.83 -3.61 18.61
C GLY A 44 0.40 -2.79 18.21
N ALA A 45 1.56 -3.36 18.42
CA ALA A 45 2.84 -2.68 18.18
C ALA A 45 3.03 -2.28 16.71
N LEU A 46 2.68 -3.18 15.79
CA LEU A 46 2.81 -2.90 14.34
C LEU A 46 1.86 -1.79 13.88
N GLY A 47 0.63 -1.79 14.39
CA GLY A 47 -0.32 -0.71 14.09
C GLY A 47 0.15 0.64 14.60
N ARG A 48 0.75 0.67 15.80
CA ARG A 48 1.35 1.89 16.37
C ARG A 48 2.55 2.35 15.56
N ASP A 49 3.38 1.43 15.09
CA ASP A 49 4.53 1.74 14.25
C ASP A 49 4.08 2.36 12.93
N LEU A 50 3.08 1.78 12.28
CA LEU A 50 2.54 2.36 11.06
C LEU A 50 2.02 3.78 11.30
N ARG A 51 1.25 3.98 12.35
CA ARG A 51 0.68 5.29 12.69
C ARG A 51 1.78 6.33 12.96
N TYR A 52 2.88 5.93 13.57
CA TYR A 52 4.02 6.81 13.76
C TYR A 52 4.47 7.44 12.44
N PHE A 53 4.54 6.65 11.36
CA PHE A 53 4.95 7.15 10.05
C PHE A 53 3.83 7.87 9.30
N THR A 54 2.60 7.37 9.35
CA THR A 54 1.48 8.01 8.63
C THR A 54 1.15 9.39 9.18
N GLU A 55 1.42 9.65 10.45
CA GLU A 55 1.21 10.97 11.06
C GLU A 55 2.31 11.96 10.72
N ARG A 56 3.51 11.50 10.35
CA ARG A 56 4.70 12.33 10.18
C ARG A 56 5.12 12.52 8.73
N PHE A 57 4.82 11.56 7.87
CA PHE A 57 5.29 11.56 6.48
C PHE A 57 4.13 11.33 5.51
N PRO A 58 4.24 11.83 4.27
CA PRO A 58 3.36 11.38 3.20
C PRO A 58 3.56 9.89 2.95
N ILE A 59 2.45 9.17 2.72
CA ILE A 59 2.46 7.74 2.47
C ILE A 59 1.76 7.46 1.14
N VAL A 60 2.38 6.62 0.34
CA VAL A 60 1.78 6.06 -0.87
C VAL A 60 1.44 4.60 -0.57
N CYS A 61 0.25 4.16 -0.94
CA CYS A 61 -0.10 2.75 -0.95
C CYS A 61 0.02 2.19 -2.36
N HIS A 62 0.75 1.08 -2.47
CA HIS A 62 0.86 0.33 -3.72
C HIS A 62 0.37 -1.09 -3.50
N GLY A 63 -0.79 -1.41 -4.08
CA GLY A 63 -1.44 -2.71 -3.92
C GLY A 63 -0.86 -3.77 -4.83
N MET A 64 -1.07 -5.04 -4.44
CA MET A 64 -0.51 -6.20 -5.15
C MET A 64 -1.56 -7.23 -5.55
N SER A 65 -2.74 -7.20 -4.97
CA SER A 65 -3.64 -8.35 -4.99
C SER A 65 -5.03 -8.11 -5.56
N LEU A 66 -5.31 -6.92 -6.10
CA LEU A 66 -6.62 -6.63 -6.69
C LEU A 66 -6.89 -7.39 -7.97
N SER A 67 -5.84 -7.84 -8.67
CA SER A 67 -5.98 -8.61 -9.91
C SER A 67 -6.84 -7.88 -10.95
N LEU A 68 -6.50 -6.63 -11.25
CA LEU A 68 -7.30 -5.75 -12.12
C LEU A 68 -7.51 -6.34 -13.52
N GLY A 69 -6.55 -7.11 -14.01
CA GLY A 69 -6.62 -7.76 -15.32
C GLY A 69 -7.11 -9.20 -15.28
N GLY A 70 -7.56 -9.68 -14.14
CA GLY A 70 -8.04 -11.04 -13.97
C GLY A 70 -9.45 -11.25 -14.54
N PRO A 71 -9.82 -12.51 -14.80
CA PRO A 71 -11.15 -12.84 -15.33
C PRO A 71 -12.27 -12.75 -14.29
N ALA A 72 -11.93 -12.85 -13.00
CA ALA A 72 -12.90 -12.77 -11.92
C ALA A 72 -13.30 -11.32 -11.61
N PRO A 73 -14.51 -11.07 -11.11
CA PRO A 73 -14.88 -9.75 -10.60
C PRO A 73 -13.93 -9.29 -9.48
N LEU A 74 -13.79 -7.97 -9.34
CA LEU A 74 -13.01 -7.40 -8.24
C LEU A 74 -13.63 -7.81 -6.90
N ASP A 75 -12.76 -8.08 -5.92
CA ASP A 75 -13.19 -8.34 -4.55
C ASP A 75 -13.63 -7.04 -3.88
N GLU A 76 -14.93 -6.79 -3.90
CA GLU A 76 -15.50 -5.54 -3.37
C GLU A 76 -15.32 -5.41 -1.85
N LEU A 77 -15.35 -6.52 -1.11
CA LEU A 77 -15.10 -6.49 0.34
C LEU A 77 -13.68 -6.05 0.63
N PHE A 78 -12.72 -6.57 -0.12
CA PHE A 78 -11.33 -6.15 0.00
C PHE A 78 -11.16 -4.68 -0.39
N LEU A 79 -11.79 -4.22 -1.46
CA LEU A 79 -11.78 -2.81 -1.86
C LEU A 79 -12.32 -1.89 -0.77
N GLN A 80 -13.40 -2.30 -0.09
CA GLN A 80 -13.93 -1.53 1.05
C GLN A 80 -12.94 -1.47 2.21
N ARG A 81 -12.25 -2.55 2.48
CA ARG A 81 -11.21 -2.60 3.52
C ARG A 81 -10.03 -1.70 3.16
N VAL A 82 -9.59 -1.73 1.92
CA VAL A 82 -8.55 -0.83 1.42
C VAL A 82 -9.00 0.63 1.58
N LYS A 83 -10.21 0.96 1.13
CA LYS A 83 -10.74 2.31 1.26
C LYS A 83 -10.76 2.78 2.73
N GLY A 84 -11.26 1.94 3.63
CA GLY A 84 -11.28 2.26 5.06
C GLY A 84 -9.87 2.49 5.62
N PHE A 85 -8.90 1.69 5.21
CA PHE A 85 -7.51 1.85 5.59
C PHE A 85 -6.92 3.17 5.08
N LEU A 86 -7.14 3.50 3.81
CA LEU A 86 -6.68 4.76 3.22
C LEU A 86 -7.27 5.97 3.96
N ASP A 87 -8.57 5.92 4.25
CA ASP A 87 -9.25 7.00 4.98
C ASP A 87 -8.74 7.12 6.41
N GLN A 88 -8.55 6.01 7.10
CA GLN A 88 -8.07 5.98 8.49
C GLN A 88 -6.69 6.63 8.64
N HIS A 89 -5.81 6.38 7.70
CA HIS A 89 -4.44 6.89 7.72
C HIS A 89 -4.24 8.14 6.87
N LYS A 90 -5.32 8.68 6.27
CA LYS A 90 -5.29 9.86 5.40
C LYS A 90 -4.29 9.74 4.26
N ILE A 91 -4.28 8.55 3.65
CA ILE A 91 -3.42 8.24 2.51
C ILE A 91 -4.09 8.76 1.24
N ALA A 92 -3.40 9.63 0.53
CA ALA A 92 -3.97 10.33 -0.62
C ALA A 92 -3.77 9.61 -1.95
N LEU A 93 -2.80 8.72 -2.05
CA LEU A 93 -2.45 8.06 -3.30
C LEU A 93 -2.42 6.55 -3.11
N PHE A 94 -3.20 5.86 -3.92
CA PHE A 94 -3.23 4.42 -4.02
C PHE A 94 -2.98 4.01 -5.47
N THR A 95 -2.01 3.14 -5.68
CA THR A 95 -1.69 2.56 -6.98
C THR A 95 -1.79 1.05 -6.91
N GLU A 96 -1.94 0.41 -8.06
CA GLU A 96 -2.06 -1.03 -8.15
C GLU A 96 -1.38 -1.54 -9.42
N HIS A 97 -0.97 -2.80 -9.41
CA HIS A 97 -0.44 -3.45 -10.59
C HIS A 97 -1.53 -3.65 -11.65
N LEU A 98 -1.21 -3.30 -12.88
CA LEU A 98 -2.04 -3.68 -14.02
C LEU A 98 -1.67 -5.11 -14.45
N SER A 99 -2.14 -6.07 -13.68
CA SER A 99 -1.79 -7.48 -13.81
C SER A 99 -2.95 -8.35 -13.37
N TYR A 100 -2.80 -9.66 -13.45
CA TYR A 100 -3.69 -10.58 -12.76
C TYR A 100 -2.89 -11.50 -11.86
N CYS A 101 -3.44 -11.84 -10.70
CA CYS A 101 -2.81 -12.72 -9.73
C CYS A 101 -3.80 -13.71 -9.10
N SER A 102 -5.06 -13.60 -9.45
CA SER A 102 -6.10 -14.50 -8.93
C SER A 102 -7.23 -14.69 -9.95
N ASP A 103 -7.86 -15.82 -9.87
CA ASP A 103 -9.14 -16.12 -10.51
C ASP A 103 -9.99 -16.94 -9.52
N ASP A 104 -11.06 -17.56 -9.94
CA ASP A 104 -12.05 -18.29 -9.12
C ASP A 104 -11.44 -19.14 -7.96
N GLY A 105 -10.89 -18.48 -6.96
CA GLY A 105 -10.33 -19.10 -5.77
C GLY A 105 -8.87 -19.50 -5.86
N HIS A 106 -8.19 -19.27 -6.97
CA HIS A 106 -6.76 -19.51 -7.13
C HIS A 106 -5.97 -18.21 -6.99
N LEU A 107 -4.84 -18.28 -6.32
CA LEU A 107 -3.89 -17.18 -6.18
C LEU A 107 -2.61 -17.53 -6.95
N TYR A 108 -2.19 -16.62 -7.80
CA TYR A 108 -0.97 -16.74 -8.60
C TYR A 108 0.02 -15.65 -8.22
N ASP A 109 1.26 -15.79 -8.70
CA ASP A 109 2.19 -14.67 -8.77
C ASP A 109 1.62 -13.57 -9.68
N LEU A 110 2.19 -12.36 -9.61
CA LEU A 110 1.79 -11.26 -10.48
C LEU A 110 2.10 -11.63 -11.94
N LEU A 111 1.05 -11.82 -12.73
CA LEU A 111 1.15 -12.19 -14.13
C LEU A 111 0.85 -10.99 -15.02
N PRO A 112 1.63 -10.78 -16.07
CA PRO A 112 1.41 -9.65 -16.97
C PRO A 112 0.12 -9.82 -17.77
N ILE A 113 -0.56 -8.70 -18.05
CA ILE A 113 -1.68 -8.67 -18.97
C ILE A 113 -1.14 -8.57 -20.39
N PRO A 114 -1.56 -9.48 -21.31
CA PRO A 114 -1.13 -9.38 -22.70
C PRO A 114 -1.65 -8.10 -23.35
N PHE A 115 -0.79 -7.43 -24.12
CA PHE A 115 -1.21 -6.31 -24.95
C PHE A 115 -1.83 -6.85 -26.23
N THR A 116 -3.14 -7.02 -26.23
CA THR A 116 -3.91 -7.45 -27.40
C THR A 116 -4.82 -6.31 -27.86
N GLN A 117 -5.08 -6.28 -29.19
CA GLN A 117 -6.08 -5.37 -29.74
C GLN A 117 -7.49 -5.84 -29.46
#